data_fb40e1fd7250253864de5074e18338cf
#
_entry.id   fb40e1fd7250253864de5074e18338cf
#
_cell.length_a   1.000
_cell.length_b   1.000
_cell.length_c   1.000
_cell.angle_alpha   90.00
_cell.angle_beta   90.00
_cell.angle_gamma   90.00
#
_symmetry.space_group_name_H-M   'P 1'
#
loop_
_entity.id
_entity.type
_entity.pdbx_description
1 polymer ?
#
loop_
_entity_poly.entity_id
_entity_poly.type
_entity_poly.pdbx_seq_one_letter_code
_entity_poly.pdbx_strand_id
1 'polypeptide(L)'
;MPNISIAFDLYGTLLSTDAISDQVAEMCGDETKAKQITSLWRRYQLEYSWRITAMGIYRPFADITEAALKHAAAEAGVPLSTEAVAALQRSYDALSVYGDVEQGLRQLESERREGGRDVRCFIFSNGTAAAVSASVASSPTLSRYAAVFEKPPLSVEAVGAFKPASAVYDHLVAEATASRSGSGGSGGDGAVGVDDVWLVTANPFDVVGARASGIKVVWIDRAGTGWIDRLGEVIGTDIGPTHIEAGVHEAVLRILYSYV
;
A
#
# COMPACT_ATOMS: atom_id res chain seq x y z
N MET A 1 -23.82 -13.42 6.90
CA MET A 1 -22.41 -13.29 7.36
C MET A 1 -21.97 -11.87 7.04
N PRO A 2 -21.10 -11.25 7.83
CA PRO A 2 -20.67 -9.88 7.56
C PRO A 2 -19.95 -9.78 6.22
N ASN A 3 -20.22 -8.70 5.49
CA ASN A 3 -19.49 -8.33 4.29
C ASN A 3 -18.19 -7.64 4.72
N ILE A 4 -17.06 -8.03 4.15
CA ILE A 4 -15.74 -7.51 4.54
C ILE A 4 -15.08 -6.89 3.31
N SER A 5 -14.55 -5.68 3.46
CA SER A 5 -13.72 -5.03 2.45
C SER A 5 -12.29 -4.89 2.97
N ILE A 6 -11.33 -5.44 2.23
CA ILE A 6 -9.90 -5.43 2.59
C ILE A 6 -9.13 -4.66 1.52
N ALA A 7 -8.55 -3.53 1.88
CA ALA A 7 -7.63 -2.79 1.03
C ALA A 7 -6.20 -3.18 1.38
N PHE A 8 -5.38 -3.43 0.37
CA PHE A 8 -3.95 -3.73 0.51
C PHE A 8 -3.15 -2.57 -0.08
N ASP A 9 -2.30 -1.97 0.74
CA ASP A 9 -1.25 -1.12 0.21
C ASP A 9 -0.29 -1.98 -0.65
N LEU A 10 0.35 -1.38 -1.66
CA LEU A 10 1.12 -2.13 -2.65
C LEU A 10 2.62 -2.09 -2.34
N TYR A 11 3.25 -0.93 -2.47
CA TYR A 11 4.71 -0.78 -2.38
C TYR A 11 5.20 -0.79 -0.93
N GLY A 12 6.06 -1.75 -0.60
CA GLY A 12 6.53 -2.02 0.76
C GLY A 12 5.59 -2.92 1.56
N THR A 13 4.38 -3.22 1.04
CA THR A 13 3.38 -4.11 1.68
C THR A 13 3.22 -5.42 0.94
N LEU A 14 2.74 -5.40 -0.30
CA LEU A 14 2.70 -6.58 -1.17
C LEU A 14 3.99 -6.75 -1.96
N LEU A 15 4.51 -5.66 -2.54
CA LEU A 15 5.74 -5.65 -3.33
C LEU A 15 6.92 -5.17 -2.48
N SER A 16 8.00 -5.96 -2.46
CA SER A 16 9.25 -5.61 -1.80
C SER A 16 10.03 -4.58 -2.61
N THR A 17 10.54 -3.58 -1.92
CA THR A 17 11.47 -2.60 -2.48
C THR A 17 12.94 -2.95 -2.23
N ASP A 18 13.23 -4.12 -1.65
CA ASP A 18 14.60 -4.52 -1.24
C ASP A 18 15.53 -4.69 -2.44
N ALA A 19 15.02 -5.25 -3.55
CA ALA A 19 15.79 -5.42 -4.79
C ALA A 19 16.31 -4.10 -5.38
N ILE A 20 15.68 -2.96 -5.05
CA ILE A 20 16.14 -1.64 -5.46
C ILE A 20 17.45 -1.29 -4.74
N SER A 21 17.58 -1.67 -3.48
CA SER A 21 18.81 -1.44 -2.70
C SER A 21 20.01 -2.17 -3.30
N ASP A 22 19.81 -3.40 -3.78
CA ASP A 22 20.85 -4.19 -4.42
C ASP A 22 21.33 -3.55 -5.73
N GLN A 23 20.41 -3.03 -6.54
CA GLN A 23 20.75 -2.34 -7.79
C GLN A 23 21.48 -1.01 -7.54
N VAL A 24 21.08 -0.27 -6.50
CA VAL A 24 21.80 0.94 -6.10
C VAL A 24 23.21 0.58 -5.62
N ALA A 25 23.37 -0.53 -4.90
CA ALA A 25 24.68 -1.01 -4.44
C ALA A 25 25.59 -1.40 -5.61
N GLU A 26 25.06 -2.13 -6.57
CA GLU A 26 25.79 -2.50 -7.80
C GLU A 26 26.24 -1.25 -8.58
N MET A 27 25.36 -0.26 -8.72
CA MET A 27 25.64 0.99 -9.43
C MET A 27 26.67 1.86 -8.71
N CYS A 28 26.61 1.96 -7.36
CA CYS A 28 27.49 2.81 -6.57
C CYS A 28 28.86 2.18 -6.29
N GLY A 29 28.97 0.85 -6.34
CA GLY A 29 30.15 0.11 -5.91
C GLY A 29 30.49 0.27 -4.41
N ASP A 30 29.53 0.76 -3.61
CA ASP A 30 29.68 1.06 -2.19
C ASP A 30 28.35 0.79 -1.48
N GLU A 31 28.30 -0.28 -0.70
CA GLU A 31 27.11 -0.70 0.03
C GLU A 31 26.62 0.34 1.06
N THR A 32 27.56 1.08 1.68
CA THR A 32 27.21 2.09 2.68
C THR A 32 26.48 3.27 2.04
N LYS A 33 27.01 3.76 0.91
CA LYS A 33 26.35 4.81 0.13
C LYS A 33 25.03 4.33 -0.45
N ALA A 34 24.96 3.09 -0.91
CA ALA A 34 23.72 2.51 -1.45
C ALA A 34 22.60 2.49 -0.40
N LYS A 35 22.89 2.02 0.82
CA LYS A 35 21.94 2.05 1.94
C LYS A 35 21.51 3.47 2.29
N GLN A 36 22.46 4.42 2.29
CA GLN A 36 22.16 5.82 2.52
C GLN A 36 21.22 6.37 1.44
N ILE A 37 21.55 6.18 0.16
CA ILE A 37 20.74 6.66 -0.97
C ILE A 37 19.34 6.04 -0.92
N THR A 38 19.22 4.74 -0.72
CA THR A 38 17.92 4.05 -0.70
C THR A 38 17.04 4.55 0.44
N SER A 39 17.61 4.74 1.63
CA SER A 39 16.90 5.28 2.79
C SER A 39 16.43 6.72 2.55
N LEU A 40 17.33 7.59 2.05
CA LEU A 40 17.02 8.97 1.69
C LEU A 40 15.99 9.03 0.56
N TRP A 41 16.13 8.19 -0.46
CA TRP A 41 15.19 8.12 -1.58
C TRP A 41 13.77 7.84 -1.10
N ARG A 42 13.59 6.80 -0.27
CA ARG A 42 12.29 6.48 0.31
C ARG A 42 11.75 7.63 1.16
N ARG A 43 12.60 8.25 1.98
CA ARG A 43 12.21 9.40 2.80
C ARG A 43 11.75 10.58 1.93
N TYR A 44 12.49 10.93 0.88
CA TYR A 44 12.13 12.04 -0.01
C TYR A 44 10.91 11.74 -0.88
N GLN A 45 10.69 10.50 -1.30
CA GLN A 45 9.43 10.11 -1.95
C GLN A 45 8.22 10.47 -1.07
N LEU A 46 8.25 10.09 0.20
CA LEU A 46 7.17 10.37 1.14
C LEU A 46 7.08 11.87 1.45
N GLU A 47 8.19 12.50 1.80
CA GLU A 47 8.24 13.91 2.13
C GLU A 47 7.74 14.79 0.96
N TYR A 48 8.15 14.51 -0.26
CA TYR A 48 7.69 15.26 -1.43
C TYR A 48 6.21 15.04 -1.70
N SER A 49 5.71 13.82 -1.58
CA SER A 49 4.28 13.55 -1.74
C SER A 49 3.44 14.33 -0.71
N TRP A 50 3.90 14.43 0.53
CA TRP A 50 3.22 15.21 1.57
C TRP A 50 3.31 16.72 1.33
N ARG A 51 4.48 17.20 0.92
CA ARG A 51 4.68 18.63 0.60
C ARG A 51 3.75 19.08 -0.51
N ILE A 52 3.71 18.38 -1.65
CA ILE A 52 2.87 18.80 -2.77
C ILE A 52 1.38 18.64 -2.45
N THR A 53 1.00 17.64 -1.65
CA THR A 53 -0.37 17.50 -1.13
C THR A 53 -0.75 18.71 -0.27
N ALA A 54 0.13 19.14 0.65
CA ALA A 54 -0.09 20.33 1.46
C ALA A 54 -0.15 21.62 0.64
N MET A 55 0.49 21.65 -0.54
CA MET A 55 0.43 22.77 -1.50
C MET A 55 -0.81 22.72 -2.42
N GLY A 56 -1.64 21.69 -2.31
CA GLY A 56 -2.77 21.46 -3.22
C GLY A 56 -2.34 21.12 -4.65
N ILE A 57 -1.16 20.54 -4.82
CA ILE A 57 -0.60 20.17 -6.12
C ILE A 57 -0.56 18.64 -6.22
N TYR A 58 -0.99 18.11 -7.35
CA TYR A 58 -0.80 16.69 -7.68
C TYR A 58 0.12 16.53 -8.90
N ARG A 59 1.01 15.57 -8.82
CA ARG A 59 1.83 15.03 -9.92
C ARG A 59 1.92 13.52 -9.78
N PRO A 60 2.07 12.75 -10.87
CA PRO A 60 2.25 11.30 -10.79
C PRO A 60 3.37 10.91 -9.82
N PHE A 61 3.17 9.83 -9.06
CA PHE A 61 4.16 9.39 -8.08
C PHE A 61 5.52 9.03 -8.74
N ALA A 62 5.52 8.67 -10.02
CA ALA A 62 6.75 8.44 -10.78
C ALA A 62 7.63 9.69 -10.88
N ASP A 63 7.04 10.89 -11.09
CA ASP A 63 7.77 12.15 -11.14
C ASP A 63 8.41 12.48 -9.80
N ILE A 64 7.68 12.22 -8.70
CA ILE A 64 8.16 12.37 -7.33
C ILE A 64 9.31 11.41 -7.06
N THR A 65 9.16 10.16 -7.50
CA THR A 65 10.16 9.10 -7.33
C THR A 65 11.47 9.48 -8.01
N GLU A 66 11.41 10.02 -9.23
CA GLU A 66 12.58 10.49 -9.95
C GLU A 66 13.27 11.68 -9.25
N ALA A 67 12.50 12.69 -8.89
CA ALA A 67 13.03 13.87 -8.20
C ALA A 67 13.66 13.51 -6.85
N ALA A 68 13.02 12.61 -6.09
CA ALA A 68 13.52 12.12 -4.80
C ALA A 68 14.82 11.33 -4.95
N LEU A 69 14.96 10.50 -6.00
CA LEU A 69 16.21 9.78 -6.31
C LEU A 69 17.36 10.74 -6.58
N LYS A 70 17.13 11.72 -7.45
CA LYS A 70 18.15 12.74 -7.79
C LYS A 70 18.59 13.52 -6.55
N HIS A 71 17.66 13.87 -5.67
CA HIS A 71 17.97 14.55 -4.40
C HIS A 71 18.80 13.65 -3.47
N ALA A 72 18.36 12.41 -3.25
CA ALA A 72 19.05 11.46 -2.38
C ALA A 72 20.49 11.19 -2.83
N ALA A 73 20.70 11.01 -4.13
CA ALA A 73 22.01 10.79 -4.70
C ALA A 73 22.91 12.04 -4.58
N ALA A 74 22.36 13.22 -4.83
CA ALA A 74 23.09 14.48 -4.67
C ALA A 74 23.54 14.70 -3.21
N GLU A 75 22.68 14.44 -2.23
CA GLU A 75 22.99 14.53 -0.80
C GLU A 75 24.07 13.51 -0.38
N ALA A 76 24.06 12.31 -0.97
CA ALA A 76 25.09 11.29 -0.74
C ALA A 76 26.39 11.56 -1.53
N GLY A 77 26.45 12.62 -2.33
CA GLY A 77 27.61 12.97 -3.15
C GLY A 77 27.86 11.99 -4.31
N VAL A 78 26.82 11.33 -4.80
CA VAL A 78 26.89 10.36 -5.92
C VAL A 78 26.21 10.97 -7.15
N PRO A 79 26.95 11.30 -8.22
CA PRO A 79 26.34 11.77 -9.47
C PRO A 79 25.63 10.61 -10.16
N LEU A 80 24.39 10.83 -10.60
CA LEU A 80 23.61 9.88 -11.40
C LEU A 80 23.54 10.35 -12.86
N SER A 81 23.82 9.46 -13.80
CA SER A 81 23.50 9.72 -15.20
C SER A 81 22.00 9.59 -15.45
N THR A 82 21.51 10.16 -16.55
CA THR A 82 20.10 10.01 -16.96
C THR A 82 19.73 8.55 -17.15
N GLU A 83 20.65 7.74 -17.70
CA GLU A 83 20.46 6.31 -17.93
C GLU A 83 20.35 5.54 -16.61
N ALA A 84 21.17 5.90 -15.61
CA ALA A 84 21.11 5.30 -14.27
C ALA A 84 19.78 5.61 -13.57
N VAL A 85 19.32 6.85 -13.64
CA VAL A 85 18.00 7.26 -13.10
C VAL A 85 16.89 6.45 -13.78
N ALA A 86 16.89 6.36 -15.11
CA ALA A 86 15.88 5.61 -15.86
C ALA A 86 15.93 4.10 -15.56
N ALA A 87 17.12 3.53 -15.34
CA ALA A 87 17.28 2.12 -14.96
C ALA A 87 16.66 1.84 -13.58
N LEU A 88 16.96 2.67 -12.59
CA LEU A 88 16.40 2.54 -11.23
C LEU A 88 14.89 2.76 -11.18
N GLN A 89 14.34 3.66 -12.00
CA GLN A 89 12.89 3.80 -12.13
C GLN A 89 12.24 2.53 -12.69
N ARG A 90 12.81 1.93 -13.74
CA ARG A 90 12.30 0.66 -14.29
C ARG A 90 12.32 -0.49 -13.28
N SER A 91 13.16 -0.42 -12.25
CA SER A 91 13.20 -1.44 -11.22
C SER A 91 11.92 -1.49 -10.39
N TYR A 92 11.19 -0.38 -10.27
CA TYR A 92 9.86 -0.36 -9.67
C TYR A 92 8.82 -1.15 -10.47
N ASP A 93 9.05 -1.37 -11.77
CA ASP A 93 8.13 -2.12 -12.63
C ASP A 93 8.30 -3.64 -12.49
N ALA A 94 9.37 -4.11 -11.81
CA ALA A 94 9.76 -5.51 -11.70
C ALA A 94 9.94 -5.99 -10.25
N LEU A 95 9.25 -5.38 -9.30
CA LEU A 95 9.35 -5.74 -7.89
C LEU A 95 8.78 -7.13 -7.61
N SER A 96 9.48 -7.89 -6.78
CA SER A 96 9.01 -9.17 -6.26
C SER A 96 8.03 -8.96 -5.11
N VAL A 97 7.10 -9.89 -4.91
CA VAL A 97 6.28 -9.92 -3.69
C VAL A 97 7.10 -10.38 -2.49
N TYR A 98 6.71 -9.96 -1.30
CA TYR A 98 7.22 -10.57 -0.07
C TYR A 98 6.78 -12.04 0.04
N GLY A 99 7.56 -12.88 0.73
CA GLY A 99 7.32 -14.32 0.80
C GLY A 99 6.01 -14.74 1.49
N ASP A 100 5.47 -13.86 2.34
CA ASP A 100 4.22 -14.05 3.08
C ASP A 100 2.95 -13.73 2.25
N VAL A 101 3.09 -13.06 1.09
CA VAL A 101 1.97 -12.54 0.30
C VAL A 101 1.20 -13.66 -0.39
N GLU A 102 1.89 -14.60 -1.05
CA GLU A 102 1.22 -15.65 -1.84
C GLU A 102 0.27 -16.48 -0.98
N GLN A 103 0.67 -16.82 0.24
CA GLN A 103 -0.16 -17.61 1.14
C GLN A 103 -1.42 -16.87 1.57
N GLY A 104 -1.32 -15.54 1.83
CA GLY A 104 -2.48 -14.70 2.12
C GLY A 104 -3.46 -14.61 0.95
N LEU A 105 -2.95 -14.43 -0.28
CA LEU A 105 -3.79 -14.39 -1.47
C LEU A 105 -4.47 -15.72 -1.77
N ARG A 106 -3.79 -16.84 -1.53
CA ARG A 106 -4.37 -18.19 -1.65
C ARG A 106 -5.51 -18.39 -0.65
N GLN A 107 -5.37 -17.92 0.59
CA GLN A 107 -6.44 -17.97 1.59
C GLN A 107 -7.68 -17.19 1.12
N LEU A 108 -7.51 -15.97 0.61
CA LEU A 108 -8.60 -15.15 0.10
C LEU A 108 -9.29 -15.79 -1.12
N GLU A 109 -8.51 -16.41 -2.01
CA GLU A 109 -9.06 -17.15 -3.15
C GLU A 109 -9.92 -18.35 -2.69
N SER A 110 -9.49 -19.08 -1.65
CA SER A 110 -10.24 -20.20 -1.07
C SER A 110 -11.56 -19.73 -0.46
N GLU A 111 -11.55 -18.67 0.36
CA GLU A 111 -12.74 -18.07 0.96
C GLU A 111 -13.78 -17.70 -0.11
N ARG A 112 -13.34 -17.12 -1.21
CA ARG A 112 -14.22 -16.74 -2.33
C ARG A 112 -14.83 -17.97 -3.05
N ARG A 113 -14.09 -19.07 -3.16
CA ARG A 113 -14.58 -20.31 -3.80
C ARG A 113 -15.56 -21.08 -2.92
N GLU A 114 -15.30 -21.11 -1.62
CA GLU A 114 -16.14 -21.86 -0.67
C GLU A 114 -17.46 -21.14 -0.36
N GLY A 115 -17.63 -19.88 -0.82
CA GLY A 115 -18.86 -19.12 -0.74
C GLY A 115 -19.28 -18.75 0.70
N GLY A 116 -18.33 -18.78 1.64
CA GLY A 116 -18.61 -18.56 3.06
C GLY A 116 -18.93 -17.11 3.42
N ARG A 117 -18.18 -16.17 2.84
CA ARG A 117 -18.28 -14.72 3.13
C ARG A 117 -18.14 -13.90 1.87
N ASP A 118 -18.82 -12.75 1.82
CA ASP A 118 -18.58 -11.77 0.76
C ASP A 118 -17.37 -10.90 1.14
N VAL A 119 -16.18 -11.32 0.67
CA VAL A 119 -14.91 -10.61 0.88
C VAL A 119 -14.53 -9.88 -0.40
N ARG A 120 -14.47 -8.54 -0.32
CA ARG A 120 -13.97 -7.69 -1.40
C ARG A 120 -12.54 -7.27 -1.09
N CYS A 121 -11.64 -7.42 -2.05
CA CYS A 121 -10.24 -7.03 -1.88
C CYS A 121 -9.87 -5.94 -2.88
N PHE A 122 -9.14 -4.93 -2.43
CA PHE A 122 -8.71 -3.81 -3.25
C PHE A 122 -7.19 -3.63 -3.14
N ILE A 123 -6.54 -3.27 -4.23
CA ILE A 123 -5.20 -2.68 -4.17
C ILE A 123 -5.39 -1.17 -4.03
N PHE A 124 -4.77 -0.58 -3.02
CA PHE A 124 -4.91 0.84 -2.67
C PHE A 124 -3.53 1.50 -2.58
N SER A 125 -3.19 2.37 -3.53
CA SER A 125 -1.80 2.82 -3.74
C SER A 125 -1.67 4.31 -4.04
N ASN A 126 -0.51 4.87 -3.66
CA ASN A 126 -0.06 6.20 -4.08
C ASN A 126 0.37 6.27 -5.57
N GLY A 127 0.55 5.12 -6.23
CA GLY A 127 0.83 5.05 -7.67
C GLY A 127 -0.38 5.41 -8.52
N THR A 128 -0.18 5.80 -9.78
CA THR A 128 -1.28 5.97 -10.74
C THR A 128 -1.96 4.64 -11.02
N ALA A 129 -3.23 4.65 -11.40
CA ALA A 129 -3.96 3.43 -11.72
C ALA A 129 -3.28 2.59 -12.81
N ALA A 130 -2.69 3.25 -13.81
CA ALA A 130 -1.93 2.61 -14.87
C ALA A 130 -0.65 1.93 -14.34
N ALA A 131 0.15 2.62 -13.52
CA ALA A 131 1.38 2.09 -12.94
C ALA A 131 1.09 0.91 -11.99
N VAL A 132 0.07 1.02 -11.15
CA VAL A 132 -0.35 -0.06 -10.25
C VAL A 132 -0.81 -1.29 -11.04
N SER A 133 -1.62 -1.09 -12.08
CA SER A 133 -2.07 -2.18 -12.96
C SER A 133 -0.90 -2.87 -13.67
N ALA A 134 0.09 -2.09 -14.13
CA ALA A 134 1.30 -2.63 -14.75
C ALA A 134 2.13 -3.46 -13.75
N SER A 135 2.34 -2.95 -12.53
CA SER A 135 3.05 -3.67 -11.46
C SER A 135 2.35 -5.00 -11.10
N VAL A 136 1.02 -5.01 -11.04
CA VAL A 136 0.25 -6.24 -10.79
C VAL A 136 0.38 -7.22 -11.95
N ALA A 137 0.33 -6.74 -13.18
CA ALA A 137 0.42 -7.59 -14.38
C ALA A 137 1.82 -8.19 -14.57
N SER A 138 2.88 -7.43 -14.24
CA SER A 138 4.27 -7.87 -14.36
C SER A 138 4.71 -8.82 -13.25
N SER A 139 4.07 -8.78 -12.08
CA SER A 139 4.37 -9.67 -10.97
C SER A 139 3.78 -11.07 -11.21
N PRO A 140 4.59 -12.15 -11.27
CA PRO A 140 4.08 -13.51 -11.47
C PRO A 140 3.05 -13.95 -10.43
N THR A 141 3.27 -13.56 -9.16
CA THR A 141 2.35 -13.90 -8.07
C THR A 141 1.07 -13.06 -8.14
N LEU A 142 1.17 -11.72 -8.21
CA LEU A 142 -0.02 -10.87 -8.22
C LEU A 142 -0.89 -11.10 -9.47
N SER A 143 -0.29 -11.36 -10.64
CA SER A 143 -1.03 -11.67 -11.86
C SER A 143 -1.80 -12.99 -11.76
N ARG A 144 -1.22 -14.01 -11.10
CA ARG A 144 -1.90 -15.30 -10.84
C ARG A 144 -3.16 -15.11 -9.98
N TYR A 145 -3.08 -14.26 -8.95
CA TYR A 145 -4.18 -13.98 -8.04
C TYR A 145 -4.94 -12.70 -8.37
N ALA A 146 -4.81 -12.16 -9.59
CA ALA A 146 -5.45 -10.89 -9.99
C ALA A 146 -6.99 -10.92 -9.86
N ALA A 147 -7.60 -12.11 -9.92
CA ALA A 147 -9.04 -12.29 -9.74
C ALA A 147 -9.49 -12.07 -8.26
N VAL A 148 -8.57 -12.08 -7.31
CA VAL A 148 -8.88 -11.77 -5.89
C VAL A 148 -9.22 -10.30 -5.72
N PHE A 149 -8.65 -9.41 -6.54
CA PHE A 149 -8.80 -7.98 -6.40
C PHE A 149 -9.92 -7.41 -7.28
N GLU A 150 -10.64 -6.44 -6.74
CA GLU A 150 -11.55 -5.59 -7.50
C GLU A 150 -10.76 -4.73 -8.50
N LYS A 151 -11.39 -4.39 -9.62
CA LYS A 151 -10.76 -3.60 -10.70
C LYS A 151 -11.64 -2.40 -11.05
N PRO A 152 -11.02 -1.27 -11.37
CA PRO A 152 -9.58 -0.97 -11.37
C PRO A 152 -9.00 -0.90 -9.96
N PRO A 153 -7.65 -0.90 -9.78
CA PRO A 153 -7.04 -0.64 -8.48
C PRO A 153 -7.41 0.77 -8.00
N LEU A 154 -7.55 0.94 -6.69
CA LEU A 154 -7.82 2.24 -6.08
C LEU A 154 -6.52 3.06 -6.02
N SER A 155 -6.45 4.05 -6.87
CA SER A 155 -5.33 4.99 -6.96
C SER A 155 -5.71 6.33 -6.34
N VAL A 156 -4.78 6.93 -5.62
CA VAL A 156 -4.92 8.30 -5.10
C VAL A 156 -5.01 9.36 -6.22
N GLU A 157 -4.69 8.99 -7.45
CA GLU A 157 -4.81 9.83 -8.64
C GLU A 157 -6.24 10.36 -8.82
N ALA A 158 -7.25 9.54 -8.51
CA ALA A 158 -8.65 9.93 -8.57
C ALA A 158 -9.01 11.09 -7.61
N VAL A 159 -8.25 11.22 -6.53
CA VAL A 159 -8.45 12.26 -5.49
C VAL A 159 -7.55 13.47 -5.73
N GLY A 160 -6.42 13.30 -6.40
CA GLY A 160 -5.42 14.33 -6.61
C GLY A 160 -4.64 14.71 -5.35
N ALA A 161 -4.53 13.78 -4.40
CA ALA A 161 -3.78 13.95 -3.15
C ALA A 161 -3.13 12.61 -2.77
N PHE A 162 -2.08 12.63 -1.97
CA PHE A 162 -1.40 11.41 -1.51
C PHE A 162 -1.81 11.03 -0.09
N LYS A 163 -1.74 9.72 0.22
CA LYS A 163 -1.76 9.25 1.61
C LYS A 163 -0.72 10.03 2.44
N PRO A 164 -1.02 10.50 3.64
CA PRO A 164 -2.18 10.21 4.47
C PRO A 164 -3.29 11.29 4.45
N ALA A 165 -3.54 11.99 3.32
CA ALA A 165 -4.65 12.96 3.25
C ALA A 165 -6.00 12.25 3.47
N SER A 166 -6.89 12.80 4.32
CA SER A 166 -8.19 12.20 4.66
C SER A 166 -9.06 11.89 3.45
N ALA A 167 -9.11 12.79 2.45
CA ALA A 167 -9.86 12.59 1.23
C ALA A 167 -9.52 11.28 0.48
N VAL A 168 -8.28 10.79 0.64
CA VAL A 168 -7.83 9.53 0.05
C VAL A 168 -8.51 8.33 0.71
N TYR A 169 -8.66 8.37 2.04
CA TYR A 169 -9.34 7.31 2.80
C TYR A 169 -10.86 7.42 2.68
N ASP A 170 -11.40 8.62 2.55
CA ASP A 170 -12.83 8.83 2.26
C ASP A 170 -13.18 8.19 0.90
N HIS A 171 -12.31 8.33 -0.10
CA HIS A 171 -12.45 7.65 -1.39
C HIS A 171 -12.40 6.12 -1.23
N LEU A 172 -11.45 5.59 -0.45
CA LEU A 172 -11.38 4.15 -0.15
C LEU A 172 -12.69 3.65 0.48
N VAL A 173 -13.22 4.36 1.49
CA VAL A 173 -14.47 3.98 2.17
C VAL A 173 -15.63 4.00 1.18
N ALA A 174 -15.74 5.04 0.35
CA ALA A 174 -16.81 5.15 -0.65
C ALA A 174 -16.81 3.97 -1.62
N GLU A 175 -15.64 3.58 -2.15
CA GLU A 175 -15.51 2.44 -3.07
C GLU A 175 -15.72 1.09 -2.36
N ALA A 176 -15.21 0.95 -1.14
CA ALA A 176 -15.32 -0.27 -0.36
C ALA A 176 -16.77 -0.54 0.10
N THR A 177 -17.55 0.51 0.33
CA THR A 177 -18.96 0.41 0.78
C THR A 177 -19.98 0.50 -0.35
N ALA A 178 -19.55 0.85 -1.57
CA ALA A 178 -20.43 0.89 -2.74
C ALA A 178 -21.10 -0.48 -3.00
N SER A 179 -22.41 -0.48 -3.17
CA SER A 179 -23.16 -1.67 -3.52
C SER A 179 -22.71 -2.23 -4.88
N ARG A 180 -22.54 -3.55 -4.98
CA ARG A 180 -22.33 -4.19 -6.29
C ARG A 180 -23.55 -3.94 -7.17
N SER A 181 -23.39 -3.18 -8.25
CA SER A 181 -24.40 -3.01 -9.27
C SER A 181 -24.69 -4.38 -9.93
N GLY A 182 -25.79 -5.05 -9.54
CA GLY A 182 -26.18 -6.31 -10.19
C GLY A 182 -26.77 -7.39 -9.29
N SER A 183 -26.65 -7.36 -7.99
CA SER A 183 -27.41 -8.25 -7.11
C SER A 183 -28.78 -7.63 -6.82
N GLY A 184 -29.79 -7.99 -7.63
CA GLY A 184 -31.19 -7.65 -7.41
C GLY A 184 -31.75 -8.35 -6.16
N GLY A 185 -31.28 -7.95 -4.98
CA GLY A 185 -31.77 -8.33 -3.68
C GLY A 185 -32.37 -7.10 -3.00
N SER A 186 -33.70 -7.09 -2.91
CA SER A 186 -34.45 -6.11 -2.12
C SER A 186 -33.92 -6.02 -0.69
N GLY A 187 -33.63 -4.80 -0.25
CA GLY A 187 -33.35 -4.31 1.09
C GLY A 187 -33.39 -5.34 2.24
N GLY A 188 -32.24 -5.86 2.59
CA GLY A 188 -32.03 -6.66 3.77
C GLY A 188 -30.63 -6.48 4.30
N ASP A 189 -30.51 -6.12 5.58
CA ASP A 189 -29.43 -6.14 6.54
C ASP A 189 -28.02 -6.57 6.06
N GLY A 190 -27.31 -5.76 5.29
CA GLY A 190 -25.98 -6.13 4.81
C GLY A 190 -25.20 -4.99 4.14
N ALA A 191 -25.55 -3.74 4.38
CA ALA A 191 -24.73 -2.62 3.91
C ALA A 191 -23.36 -2.65 4.61
N VAL A 192 -22.26 -2.64 3.83
CA VAL A 192 -20.90 -2.52 4.36
C VAL A 192 -20.75 -1.13 4.99
N GLY A 193 -20.47 -1.09 6.29
CA GLY A 193 -20.12 0.14 6.99
C GLY A 193 -18.63 0.39 7.00
N VAL A 194 -18.20 1.56 7.48
CA VAL A 194 -16.77 1.84 7.66
C VAL A 194 -16.10 0.83 8.60
N ASP A 195 -16.83 0.29 9.57
CA ASP A 195 -16.37 -0.73 10.51
C ASP A 195 -16.04 -2.08 9.86
N ASP A 196 -16.48 -2.29 8.63
CA ASP A 196 -16.19 -3.50 7.85
C ASP A 196 -15.06 -3.31 6.84
N VAL A 197 -14.48 -2.09 6.80
CA VAL A 197 -13.35 -1.74 5.95
C VAL A 197 -12.03 -1.91 6.71
N TRP A 198 -11.14 -2.68 6.11
CA TRP A 198 -9.80 -2.93 6.63
C TRP A 198 -8.73 -2.44 5.66
N LEU A 199 -7.67 -1.87 6.21
CA LEU A 199 -6.44 -1.61 5.48
C LEU A 199 -5.33 -2.52 6.00
N VAL A 200 -4.62 -3.18 5.10
CA VAL A 200 -3.38 -3.94 5.38
C VAL A 200 -2.21 -3.15 4.80
N THR A 201 -1.31 -2.72 5.67
CA THR A 201 -0.15 -1.90 5.26
C THR A 201 1.05 -2.11 6.18
N ALA A 202 2.27 -2.03 5.61
CA ALA A 202 3.51 -1.98 6.38
C ALA A 202 4.01 -0.53 6.61
N ASN A 203 3.30 0.48 6.09
CA ASN A 203 3.69 1.88 6.19
C ASN A 203 3.03 2.57 7.40
N PRO A 204 3.79 3.07 8.40
CA PRO A 204 3.20 3.70 9.60
C PRO A 204 2.32 4.92 9.30
N PHE A 205 2.71 5.77 8.35
CA PHE A 205 1.90 6.93 7.96
C PHE A 205 0.52 6.55 7.41
N ASP A 206 0.44 5.40 6.71
CA ASP A 206 -0.80 4.86 6.15
C ASP A 206 -1.71 4.30 7.27
N VAL A 207 -1.10 3.70 8.30
CA VAL A 207 -1.82 3.28 9.52
C VAL A 207 -2.48 4.49 10.19
N VAL A 208 -1.71 5.52 10.47
CA VAL A 208 -2.22 6.71 11.19
C VAL A 208 -3.30 7.42 10.37
N GLY A 209 -3.08 7.59 9.05
CA GLY A 209 -4.07 8.22 8.17
C GLY A 209 -5.39 7.46 8.09
N ALA A 210 -5.34 6.15 7.91
CA ALA A 210 -6.53 5.30 7.84
C ALA A 210 -7.28 5.24 9.17
N ARG A 211 -6.56 5.13 10.28
CA ARG A 211 -7.14 5.15 11.64
C ARG A 211 -7.81 6.48 11.96
N ALA A 212 -7.22 7.59 11.53
CA ALA A 212 -7.83 8.93 11.69
C ALA A 212 -9.14 9.08 10.89
N SER A 213 -9.31 8.28 9.84
CA SER A 213 -10.54 8.21 9.02
C SER A 213 -11.51 7.09 9.47
N GLY A 214 -11.28 6.47 10.62
CA GLY A 214 -12.16 5.43 11.20
C GLY A 214 -11.97 4.02 10.61
N ILE A 215 -11.03 3.81 9.70
CA ILE A 215 -10.75 2.51 9.08
C ILE A 215 -9.99 1.61 10.06
N LYS A 216 -10.34 0.34 10.12
CA LYS A 216 -9.56 -0.66 10.85
C LYS A 216 -8.27 -0.98 10.09
N VAL A 217 -7.14 -1.13 10.80
CA VAL A 217 -5.85 -1.35 10.17
C VAL A 217 -5.11 -2.54 10.78
N VAL A 218 -4.63 -3.42 9.94
CA VAL A 218 -3.60 -4.38 10.30
C VAL A 218 -2.25 -3.86 9.81
N TRP A 219 -1.36 -3.54 10.73
CA TRP A 219 0.00 -3.16 10.42
C TRP A 219 0.90 -4.39 10.31
N ILE A 220 1.65 -4.45 9.20
CA ILE A 220 2.59 -5.54 8.94
C ILE A 220 3.95 -5.18 9.50
N ASP A 221 4.34 -5.84 10.59
CA ASP A 221 5.63 -5.70 11.26
C ASP A 221 6.56 -6.89 10.99
N ARG A 222 7.09 -6.96 9.77
CA ARG A 222 8.02 -8.03 9.38
C ARG A 222 9.33 -8.03 10.18
N ALA A 223 9.70 -6.88 10.72
CA ALA A 223 10.93 -6.73 11.51
C ALA A 223 10.74 -7.10 12.99
N GLY A 224 9.51 -7.25 13.47
CA GLY A 224 9.21 -7.57 14.87
C GLY A 224 9.58 -6.45 15.85
N THR A 225 9.60 -5.19 15.40
CA THR A 225 10.01 -4.03 16.21
C THR A 225 8.91 -3.50 17.12
N GLY A 226 7.66 -3.90 16.88
CA GLY A 226 6.49 -3.34 17.53
C GLY A 226 6.16 -1.92 17.02
N TRP A 227 4.99 -1.43 17.41
CA TRP A 227 4.53 -0.09 17.01
C TRP A 227 5.29 1.00 17.78
N ILE A 228 6.06 1.81 17.05
CA ILE A 228 6.91 2.87 17.61
C ILE A 228 6.52 4.28 17.13
N ASP A 229 5.60 4.42 16.17
CA ASP A 229 5.13 5.72 15.71
C ASP A 229 4.36 6.43 16.83
N ARG A 230 4.63 7.72 17.02
CA ARG A 230 4.08 8.55 18.11
C ARG A 230 3.14 9.65 17.61
N LEU A 231 2.85 9.70 16.30
CA LEU A 231 2.00 10.75 15.75
C LEU A 231 0.58 10.70 16.36
N GLY A 232 0.08 9.50 16.66
CA GLY A 232 -1.20 9.31 17.32
C GLY A 232 -1.31 10.07 18.65
N GLU A 233 -0.25 10.14 19.43
CA GLU A 233 -0.21 10.89 20.70
C GLU A 233 -0.34 12.41 20.47
N VAL A 234 0.20 12.93 19.36
CA VAL A 234 0.14 14.36 19.01
C VAL A 234 -1.25 14.80 18.59
N ILE A 235 -1.97 13.96 17.85
CA ILE A 235 -3.31 14.27 17.36
C ILE A 235 -4.43 14.00 18.39
N GLY A 236 -4.02 13.61 19.60
CA GLY A 236 -4.91 13.57 20.78
C GLY A 236 -5.85 12.36 20.86
N THR A 237 -5.56 11.33 20.10
CA THR A 237 -6.30 10.06 20.10
C THR A 237 -5.33 8.89 20.08
N ASP A 238 -5.71 7.77 20.66
CA ASP A 238 -4.93 6.53 20.60
C ASP A 238 -5.03 5.94 19.18
N ILE A 239 -4.36 6.60 18.23
CA ILE A 239 -4.32 6.21 16.83
C ILE A 239 -3.09 5.35 16.57
N GLY A 240 -3.24 4.07 16.85
CA GLY A 240 -2.33 3.01 16.47
C GLY A 240 -3.03 1.97 15.58
N PRO A 241 -2.34 0.92 15.12
CA PRO A 241 -2.94 -0.16 14.36
C PRO A 241 -4.01 -0.90 15.19
N THR A 242 -5.07 -1.38 14.54
CA THR A 242 -6.07 -2.25 15.19
C THR A 242 -5.43 -3.58 15.58
N HIS A 243 -4.59 -4.12 14.70
CA HIS A 243 -3.78 -5.32 14.93
C HIS A 243 -2.39 -5.14 14.35
N ILE A 244 -1.42 -5.89 14.90
CA ILE A 244 -0.04 -5.99 14.41
C ILE A 244 0.19 -7.45 14.06
N GLU A 245 0.63 -7.71 12.83
CA GLU A 245 0.89 -9.07 12.35
C GLU A 245 2.25 -9.13 11.64
N ALA A 246 2.86 -10.31 11.62
CA ALA A 246 4.19 -10.50 11.05
C ALA A 246 4.19 -10.48 9.51
N GLY A 247 3.05 -10.72 8.87
CA GLY A 247 2.93 -10.80 7.42
C GLY A 247 1.50 -10.67 6.92
N VAL A 248 1.37 -10.62 5.58
CA VAL A 248 0.07 -10.51 4.90
C VAL A 248 -0.81 -11.74 5.16
N HIS A 249 -0.21 -12.92 5.25
CA HIS A 249 -0.97 -14.14 5.54
C HIS A 249 -1.65 -14.06 6.92
N GLU A 250 -0.90 -13.70 7.96
CA GLU A 250 -1.41 -13.55 9.32
C GLU A 250 -2.45 -12.43 9.39
N ALA A 251 -2.23 -11.33 8.67
CA ALA A 251 -3.20 -10.24 8.57
C ALA A 251 -4.53 -10.69 7.97
N VAL A 252 -4.48 -11.46 6.88
CA VAL A 252 -5.67 -12.03 6.24
C VAL A 252 -6.42 -12.93 7.22
N LEU A 253 -5.73 -13.85 7.89
CA LEU A 253 -6.35 -14.73 8.88
C LEU A 253 -6.96 -13.91 10.03
N ARG A 254 -6.24 -12.91 10.56
CA ARG A 254 -6.74 -12.04 11.62
C ARG A 254 -8.05 -11.37 11.22
N ILE A 255 -8.14 -10.80 10.03
CA ILE A 255 -9.35 -10.13 9.55
C ILE A 255 -10.49 -11.13 9.39
N LEU A 256 -10.27 -12.26 8.71
CA LEU A 256 -11.30 -13.27 8.47
C LEU A 256 -11.86 -13.85 9.76
N TYR A 257 -11.05 -14.04 10.80
CA TYR A 257 -11.47 -14.62 12.07
C TYR A 257 -11.91 -13.59 13.12
N SER A 258 -11.80 -12.28 12.84
CA SER A 258 -12.33 -11.24 13.75
C SER A 258 -13.85 -11.20 13.83
N TYR A 259 -14.54 -11.95 13.00
CA TYR A 259 -16.01 -11.97 12.88
C TYR A 259 -16.62 -13.37 13.22
N VAL A 260 -15.84 -14.24 13.85
CA VAL A 260 -16.30 -15.59 14.28
C VAL A 260 -16.76 -15.62 15.74
#